data_ab7fcb4963aa24d994e4f855d6b01b0a
#
_entry.id   ab7fcb4963aa24d994e4f855d6b01b0a
#
_cell.length_a   1.000
_cell.length_b   1.000
_cell.length_c   1.000
_cell.angle_alpha   90.00
_cell.angle_beta   90.00
_cell.angle_gamma   90.00
#
_symmetry.space_group_name_H-M   'P 1'
#
loop_
_entity.id
_entity.type
_entity.pdbx_description
1 polymer ?
#
loop_
_entity_poly.entity_id
_entity_poly.type
_entity_poly.pdbx_seq_one_letter_code
_entity_poly.pdbx_strand_id
1 'polypeptide(L)'
;MSPVVEFSSVSKYFDSKLLVDNVSFKLQQREITTLIGQNGAGKTTIAKMILALEKPTQGQIRIKDNLKIGYAPQKLDFNFNMPLNAEALMNILVPGGIDKEVSELINFADFDNVRKIDISELSGGQLQKLVLAGTLMDKPDLVILDEPTQYLDVTSQQEFYNLLKQI
;
A
#
# COMPACT_ATOMS: atom_id res chain seq x y z
N MET A 1 -24.57 -1.84 -4.48
CA MET A 1 -23.41 -1.03 -4.92
C MET A 1 -22.53 -1.90 -5.81
N SER A 2 -21.95 -1.33 -6.87
CA SER A 2 -21.04 -2.09 -7.72
C SER A 2 -19.68 -2.24 -7.01
N PRO A 3 -19.03 -3.41 -7.08
CA PRO A 3 -17.73 -3.60 -6.48
C PRO A 3 -16.68 -2.71 -7.15
N VAL A 4 -15.66 -2.28 -6.40
CA VAL A 4 -14.53 -1.52 -6.94
C VAL A 4 -13.52 -2.43 -7.62
N VAL A 5 -13.41 -3.68 -7.15
CA VAL A 5 -12.60 -4.74 -7.76
C VAL A 5 -13.39 -6.04 -7.70
N GLU A 6 -13.38 -6.81 -8.79
CA GLU A 6 -13.99 -8.13 -8.87
C GLU A 6 -13.05 -9.13 -9.52
N PHE A 7 -12.74 -10.21 -8.81
CA PHE A 7 -12.02 -11.38 -9.30
C PHE A 7 -13.02 -12.50 -9.62
N SER A 8 -12.92 -13.06 -10.81
CA SER A 8 -13.79 -14.15 -11.28
C SER A 8 -12.92 -15.31 -11.76
N SER A 9 -12.88 -16.40 -10.96
CA SER A 9 -12.12 -17.63 -11.23
C SER A 9 -10.67 -17.39 -11.65
N VAL A 10 -9.99 -16.48 -10.93
CA VAL A 10 -8.63 -16.04 -11.27
C VAL A 10 -7.60 -17.07 -10.82
N SER A 11 -6.75 -17.49 -11.77
CA SER A 11 -5.54 -18.26 -11.47
C SER A 11 -4.31 -17.56 -12.04
N LYS A 12 -3.19 -17.69 -11.33
CA LYS A 12 -1.89 -17.16 -11.75
C LYS A 12 -0.82 -18.24 -11.62
N TYR A 13 -0.17 -18.50 -12.74
CA TYR A 13 1.03 -19.32 -12.82
C TYR A 13 2.24 -18.41 -13.02
N PHE A 14 3.36 -18.77 -12.43
CA PHE A 14 4.67 -18.23 -12.74
C PHE A 14 5.52 -19.41 -13.22
N ASP A 15 5.89 -19.43 -14.50
CA ASP A 15 6.36 -20.61 -15.20
C ASP A 15 5.38 -21.78 -15.03
N SER A 16 5.80 -22.85 -14.40
CA SER A 16 4.96 -24.04 -14.10
C SER A 16 4.37 -24.03 -12.68
N LYS A 17 4.72 -23.03 -11.84
CA LYS A 17 4.29 -22.98 -10.44
C LYS A 17 2.98 -22.22 -10.31
N LEU A 18 1.96 -22.87 -9.76
CA LEU A 18 0.69 -22.25 -9.41
C LEU A 18 0.86 -21.38 -8.16
N LEU A 19 0.60 -20.08 -8.27
CA LEU A 19 0.69 -19.11 -7.18
C LEU A 19 -0.67 -18.72 -6.63
N VAL A 20 -1.67 -18.61 -7.50
CA VAL A 20 -3.06 -18.28 -7.13
C VAL A 20 -3.94 -19.26 -7.90
N ASP A 21 -4.86 -19.94 -7.19
CA ASP A 21 -5.69 -20.99 -7.74
C ASP A 21 -7.18 -20.65 -7.63
N ASN A 22 -7.82 -20.44 -8.78
CA ASN A 22 -9.27 -20.29 -8.96
C ASN A 22 -9.95 -19.36 -7.92
N VAL A 23 -9.38 -18.19 -7.68
CA VAL A 23 -9.85 -17.27 -6.66
C VAL A 23 -10.94 -16.34 -7.21
N SER A 24 -12.05 -16.22 -6.46
CA SER A 24 -13.15 -15.31 -6.77
C SER A 24 -13.54 -14.52 -5.53
N PHE A 25 -13.53 -13.20 -5.62
CA PHE A 25 -13.96 -12.29 -4.55
C PHE A 25 -14.29 -10.91 -5.12
N LYS A 26 -14.90 -10.06 -4.27
CA LYS A 26 -15.24 -8.67 -4.60
C LYS A 26 -14.78 -7.76 -3.48
N LEU A 27 -14.22 -6.61 -3.83
CA LEU A 27 -13.95 -5.52 -2.90
C LEU A 27 -15.05 -4.47 -3.06
N GLN A 28 -15.63 -4.05 -1.94
CA GLN A 28 -16.67 -3.02 -1.91
C GLN A 28 -16.09 -1.68 -1.44
N GLN A 29 -16.81 -0.60 -1.71
CA GLN A 29 -16.45 0.70 -1.12
C GLN A 29 -16.68 0.71 0.39
N ARG A 30 -15.81 1.40 1.13
CA ARG A 30 -15.90 1.56 2.59
C ARG A 30 -15.83 0.23 3.34
N GLU A 31 -15.09 -0.71 2.82
CA GLU A 31 -14.90 -2.03 3.43
C GLU A 31 -13.41 -2.31 3.62
N ILE A 32 -13.05 -2.86 4.77
CA ILE A 32 -11.70 -3.36 5.01
C ILE A 32 -11.72 -4.87 4.73
N THR A 33 -10.95 -5.27 3.73
CA THR A 33 -10.76 -6.69 3.38
C THR A 33 -9.35 -7.12 3.74
N THR A 34 -9.22 -8.22 4.48
CA THR A 34 -7.92 -8.77 4.88
C THR A 34 -7.64 -10.07 4.15
N LEU A 35 -6.48 -10.15 3.47
CA LEU A 35 -5.95 -11.37 2.89
C LEU A 35 -5.07 -12.09 3.92
N ILE A 36 -5.48 -13.27 4.36
CA ILE A 36 -4.76 -14.08 5.35
C ILE A 36 -4.18 -15.31 4.64
N GLY A 37 -2.95 -15.65 4.96
CA GLY A 37 -2.27 -16.82 4.42
C GLY A 37 -0.78 -16.84 4.75
N GLN A 38 -0.16 -18.00 4.62
CA GLN A 38 1.27 -18.20 4.83
C GLN A 38 2.12 -17.37 3.85
N ASN A 39 3.41 -17.21 4.14
CA ASN A 39 4.35 -16.61 3.20
C ASN A 39 4.40 -17.45 1.93
N GLY A 40 4.35 -16.79 0.78
CA GLY A 40 4.28 -17.45 -0.52
C GLY A 40 2.87 -17.91 -0.96
N ALA A 41 1.80 -17.64 -0.18
CA ALA A 41 0.42 -17.99 -0.54
C ALA A 41 -0.20 -17.10 -1.65
N GLY A 42 0.57 -16.22 -2.28
CA GLY A 42 0.09 -15.40 -3.40
C GLY A 42 -0.54 -14.07 -3.01
N LYS A 43 -0.48 -13.64 -1.72
CA LYS A 43 -1.06 -12.36 -1.26
C LYS A 43 -0.54 -11.16 -2.05
N THR A 44 0.78 -11.01 -2.13
CA THR A 44 1.44 -9.94 -2.92
C THR A 44 1.12 -10.07 -4.42
N THR A 45 0.96 -11.29 -4.93
CA THR A 45 0.55 -11.52 -6.33
C THR A 45 -0.86 -11.00 -6.60
N ILE A 46 -1.79 -11.20 -5.67
CA ILE A 46 -3.15 -10.65 -5.75
C ILE A 46 -3.08 -9.12 -5.73
N ALA A 47 -2.32 -8.53 -4.81
CA ALA A 47 -2.10 -7.09 -4.75
C ALA A 47 -1.55 -6.54 -6.09
N LYS A 48 -0.51 -7.16 -6.65
CA LYS A 48 0.07 -6.80 -7.95
C LYS A 48 -0.93 -6.92 -9.11
N MET A 49 -1.83 -7.90 -9.07
CA MET A 49 -2.89 -8.03 -10.08
C MET A 49 -3.93 -6.90 -9.97
N ILE A 50 -4.29 -6.46 -8.75
CA ILE A 50 -5.17 -5.30 -8.57
C ILE A 50 -4.50 -4.01 -9.08
N LEU A 51 -3.19 -3.89 -8.89
CA LEU A 51 -2.38 -2.75 -9.37
C LEU A 51 -2.10 -2.82 -10.89
N ALA A 52 -2.61 -3.84 -11.58
CA ALA A 52 -2.34 -4.11 -13.01
C ALA A 52 -0.82 -4.29 -13.33
N LEU A 53 0.02 -4.52 -12.32
CA LEU A 53 1.44 -4.85 -12.47
C LEU A 53 1.66 -6.30 -12.93
N GLU A 54 0.67 -7.16 -12.66
CA GLU A 54 0.64 -8.56 -13.09
C GLU A 54 -0.71 -8.86 -13.75
N LYS A 55 -0.70 -9.73 -14.76
CA LYS A 55 -1.93 -10.20 -15.39
C LYS A 55 -2.28 -11.61 -14.89
N PRO A 56 -3.56 -11.95 -14.70
CA PRO A 56 -3.95 -13.32 -14.43
C PRO A 56 -3.61 -14.22 -15.63
N THR A 57 -3.31 -15.50 -15.36
CA THR A 57 -3.12 -16.52 -16.41
C THR A 57 -4.46 -17.08 -16.87
N GLN A 58 -5.44 -17.16 -15.96
CA GLN A 58 -6.81 -17.59 -16.24
C GLN A 58 -7.78 -16.73 -15.41
N GLY A 59 -9.05 -16.70 -15.84
CA GLY A 59 -10.08 -15.92 -15.20
C GLY A 59 -10.07 -14.46 -15.62
N GLN A 60 -10.80 -13.63 -14.90
CA GLN A 60 -10.97 -12.22 -15.22
C GLN A 60 -10.92 -11.36 -13.96
N ILE A 61 -10.28 -10.19 -14.08
CA ILE A 61 -10.29 -9.15 -13.05
C ILE A 61 -10.96 -7.92 -13.65
N ARG A 62 -11.96 -7.39 -12.96
CA ARG A 62 -12.60 -6.12 -13.28
C ARG A 62 -12.24 -5.12 -12.21
N ILE A 63 -11.77 -3.97 -12.62
CA ILE A 63 -11.43 -2.83 -11.75
C ILE A 63 -12.28 -1.65 -12.23
N LYS A 64 -12.86 -0.92 -11.30
CA LYS A 64 -13.65 0.28 -11.61
C LYS A 64 -12.77 1.29 -12.34
N ASP A 65 -13.30 1.91 -13.39
CA ASP A 65 -12.58 2.92 -14.17
C ASP A 65 -12.19 4.11 -13.28
N ASN A 66 -11.01 4.68 -13.55
CA ASN A 66 -10.44 5.83 -12.83
C ASN A 66 -10.31 5.65 -11.32
N LEU A 67 -10.18 4.40 -10.83
CA LEU A 67 -9.96 4.10 -9.43
C LEU A 67 -8.54 4.54 -9.03
N LYS A 68 -8.45 5.51 -8.11
CA LYS A 68 -7.18 5.94 -7.55
C LYS A 68 -6.74 4.94 -6.49
N ILE A 69 -5.61 4.25 -6.72
CA ILE A 69 -5.12 3.20 -5.83
C ILE A 69 -3.85 3.67 -5.13
N GLY A 70 -3.86 3.70 -3.81
CA GLY A 70 -2.67 3.86 -2.98
C GLY A 70 -2.08 2.49 -2.64
N TYR A 71 -0.75 2.36 -2.73
CA TYR A 71 -0.07 1.10 -2.42
C TYR A 71 1.12 1.32 -1.50
N ALA A 72 1.12 0.63 -0.38
CA ALA A 72 2.28 0.49 0.49
C ALA A 72 2.82 -0.94 0.39
N PRO A 73 3.97 -1.16 -0.27
CA PRO A 73 4.57 -2.48 -0.45
C PRO A 73 5.22 -3.01 0.83
N GLN A 74 5.37 -4.33 0.92
CA GLN A 74 6.08 -5.00 2.02
C GLN A 74 7.55 -4.57 2.12
N LYS A 75 8.22 -4.39 0.98
CA LYS A 75 9.60 -3.92 0.91
C LYS A 75 9.66 -2.63 0.12
N LEU A 76 10.38 -1.69 0.68
CA LEU A 76 10.67 -0.43 0.05
C LEU A 76 12.05 -0.55 -0.61
N ASP A 77 12.06 -1.06 -1.85
CA ASP A 77 13.30 -1.18 -2.64
C ASP A 77 13.66 0.16 -3.27
N PHE A 78 14.09 1.10 -2.43
CA PHE A 78 14.67 2.34 -2.93
C PHE A 78 16.12 2.10 -3.40
N ASN A 79 16.45 2.65 -4.56
CA ASN A 79 17.85 2.75 -4.94
C ASN A 79 18.50 3.89 -4.13
N PHE A 80 19.09 3.54 -2.99
CA PHE A 80 19.74 4.49 -2.08
C PHE A 80 20.94 5.25 -2.68
N ASN A 81 21.32 4.97 -3.94
CA ASN A 81 22.32 5.77 -4.66
C ASN A 81 21.75 7.09 -5.19
N MET A 82 20.44 7.30 -5.12
CA MET A 82 19.82 8.56 -5.50
C MET A 82 19.64 9.43 -4.24
N PRO A 83 20.21 10.66 -4.21
CA PRO A 83 20.02 11.56 -3.07
C PRO A 83 18.56 11.99 -3.00
N LEU A 84 17.81 11.40 -2.08
CA LEU A 84 16.41 11.64 -1.87
C LEU A 84 16.15 11.83 -0.38
N ASN A 85 15.72 13.01 0.02
CA ASN A 85 15.28 13.25 1.40
C ASN A 85 13.80 12.91 1.60
N ALA A 86 13.37 12.86 2.86
CA ALA A 86 12.01 12.51 3.21
C ALA A 86 10.96 13.49 2.60
N GLU A 87 11.30 14.78 2.45
CA GLU A 87 10.43 15.78 1.82
C GLU A 87 10.23 15.49 0.32
N ALA A 88 11.30 15.15 -0.38
CA ALA A 88 11.21 14.79 -1.79
C ALA A 88 10.44 13.47 -1.99
N LEU A 89 10.63 12.49 -1.10
CA LEU A 89 9.84 11.26 -1.10
C LEU A 89 8.35 11.56 -0.91
N MET A 90 8.00 12.40 0.07
CA MET A 90 6.59 12.78 0.31
C MET A 90 5.98 13.51 -0.88
N ASN A 91 6.72 14.38 -1.57
CA ASN A 91 6.25 15.05 -2.79
C ASN A 91 6.01 14.06 -3.95
N ILE A 92 6.73 12.93 -4.01
CA ILE A 92 6.47 11.85 -4.97
C ILE A 92 5.20 11.08 -4.58
N LEU A 93 5.03 10.78 -3.29
CA LEU A 93 3.89 10.01 -2.79
C LEU A 93 2.59 10.83 -2.81
N VAL A 94 2.68 12.14 -2.67
CA VAL A 94 1.56 13.08 -2.62
C VAL A 94 1.72 14.16 -3.69
N PRO A 95 1.53 13.85 -4.99
CA PRO A 95 1.77 14.81 -6.08
C PRO A 95 0.90 16.08 -5.99
N GLY A 96 -0.25 16.00 -5.32
CA GLY A 96 -1.14 17.14 -5.05
C GLY A 96 -0.64 18.10 -3.97
N GLY A 97 0.51 17.78 -3.33
CA GLY A 97 1.05 18.51 -2.18
C GLY A 97 0.49 18.03 -0.85
N ILE A 98 1.27 18.25 0.20
CA ILE A 98 0.90 17.83 1.56
C ILE A 98 -0.20 18.76 2.08
N ASP A 99 -1.38 18.22 2.27
CA ASP A 99 -2.51 18.93 2.88
C ASP A 99 -2.27 19.07 4.40
N LYS A 100 -2.16 20.30 4.86
CA LYS A 100 -1.94 20.59 6.30
C LYS A 100 -3.12 20.20 7.19
N GLU A 101 -4.30 19.97 6.59
CA GLU A 101 -5.46 19.49 7.34
C GLU A 101 -5.30 18.04 7.80
N VAL A 102 -4.32 17.30 7.24
CA VAL A 102 -4.03 15.90 7.61
C VAL A 102 -2.91 15.85 8.68
N SER A 103 -3.03 16.69 9.70
CA SER A 103 -2.03 16.82 10.78
C SER A 103 -1.72 15.48 11.48
N GLU A 104 -2.70 14.59 11.61
CA GLU A 104 -2.51 13.29 12.26
C GLU A 104 -1.54 12.39 11.48
N LEU A 105 -1.60 12.38 10.14
CA LEU A 105 -0.67 11.62 9.30
C LEU A 105 0.73 12.24 9.30
N ILE A 106 0.84 13.57 9.35
CA ILE A 106 2.10 14.29 9.50
C ILE A 106 2.77 13.92 10.83
N ASN A 107 2.00 13.93 11.91
CA ASN A 107 2.48 13.57 13.25
C ASN A 107 2.86 12.07 13.32
N PHE A 108 2.04 11.19 12.76
CA PHE A 108 2.35 9.75 12.70
C PHE A 108 3.67 9.49 11.96
N ALA A 109 3.91 10.19 10.86
CA ALA A 109 5.15 10.09 10.08
C ALA A 109 6.35 10.76 10.75
N ASP A 110 6.15 11.52 11.83
CA ASP A 110 7.17 12.40 12.43
C ASP A 110 7.84 13.31 11.38
N PHE A 111 7.02 13.76 10.40
CA PHE A 111 7.51 14.34 9.16
C PHE A 111 8.32 15.61 9.38
N ASP A 112 7.89 16.50 10.29
CA ASP A 112 8.57 17.78 10.54
C ASP A 112 10.01 17.60 11.03
N ASN A 113 10.27 16.50 11.76
CA ASN A 113 11.60 16.18 12.28
C ASN A 113 12.49 15.50 11.23
N VAL A 114 11.91 14.70 10.35
CA VAL A 114 12.69 13.89 9.39
C VAL A 114 12.74 14.48 7.98
N ARG A 115 11.97 15.50 7.65
CA ARG A 115 11.77 16.00 6.27
C ARG A 115 13.06 16.32 5.49
N LYS A 116 14.12 16.75 6.18
CA LYS A 116 15.42 17.08 5.56
C LYS A 116 16.43 15.94 5.61
N ILE A 117 16.09 14.83 6.25
CA ILE A 117 16.97 13.67 6.38
C ILE A 117 16.92 12.86 5.09
N ASP A 118 18.08 12.39 4.63
CA ASP A 118 18.16 11.47 3.49
C ASP A 118 17.47 10.15 3.86
N ILE A 119 16.70 9.59 2.91
CA ILE A 119 15.95 8.35 3.19
C ILE A 119 16.85 7.16 3.52
N SER A 120 18.12 7.20 3.10
CA SER A 120 19.11 6.18 3.46
C SER A 120 19.55 6.22 4.91
N GLU A 121 19.35 7.36 5.60
CA GLU A 121 19.67 7.57 7.02
C GLU A 121 18.49 7.28 7.94
N LEU A 122 17.29 7.11 7.37
CA LEU A 122 16.09 6.80 8.15
C LEU A 122 16.11 5.35 8.64
N SER A 123 15.58 5.12 9.84
CA SER A 123 15.28 3.77 10.28
C SER A 123 14.17 3.16 9.40
N GLY A 124 14.13 1.82 9.33
CA GLY A 124 13.06 1.13 8.58
C GLY A 124 11.65 1.53 9.04
N GLY A 125 11.47 1.75 10.35
CA GLY A 125 10.20 2.22 10.91
C GLY A 125 9.84 3.64 10.50
N GLN A 126 10.81 4.58 10.49
CA GLN A 126 10.59 5.94 10.02
C GLN A 126 10.21 5.98 8.54
N LEU A 127 10.95 5.24 7.71
CA LEU A 127 10.66 5.15 6.29
C LEU A 127 9.28 4.53 6.03
N GLN A 128 8.93 3.47 6.78
CA GLN A 128 7.61 2.84 6.71
C GLN A 128 6.48 3.80 7.07
N LYS A 129 6.65 4.58 8.16
CA LYS A 129 5.67 5.60 8.57
C LYS A 129 5.46 6.66 7.49
N LEU A 130 6.54 7.13 6.87
CA LEU A 130 6.47 8.10 5.75
C LEU A 130 5.68 7.55 4.57
N VAL A 131 5.97 6.31 4.16
CA VAL A 131 5.28 5.68 3.02
C VAL A 131 3.80 5.46 3.34
N LEU A 132 3.47 4.97 4.53
CA LEU A 132 2.08 4.78 4.96
C LEU A 132 1.32 6.12 4.99
N ALA A 133 1.91 7.14 5.61
CA ALA A 133 1.31 8.46 5.68
C ALA A 133 1.10 9.06 4.28
N GLY A 134 2.12 9.04 3.43
CA GLY A 134 2.03 9.56 2.06
C GLY A 134 0.98 8.82 1.21
N THR A 135 0.92 7.48 1.35
CA THR A 135 -0.09 6.67 0.65
C THR A 135 -1.52 7.08 1.03
N LEU A 136 -1.76 7.40 2.31
CA LEU A 136 -3.08 7.81 2.79
C LEU A 136 -3.39 9.29 2.49
N MET A 137 -2.39 10.18 2.59
CA MET A 137 -2.54 11.62 2.30
C MET A 137 -2.97 11.90 0.87
N ASP A 138 -2.60 11.05 -0.07
CA ASP A 138 -3.00 11.19 -1.47
C ASP A 138 -4.49 10.92 -1.72
N LYS A 139 -5.26 10.60 -0.67
CA LYS A 139 -6.72 10.36 -0.66
C LYS A 139 -7.13 9.35 -1.74
N PRO A 140 -6.60 8.12 -1.72
CA PRO A 140 -6.96 7.10 -2.71
C PRO A 140 -8.38 6.56 -2.48
N ASP A 141 -9.01 6.05 -3.56
CA ASP A 141 -10.30 5.34 -3.49
C ASP A 141 -10.16 3.91 -2.96
N LEU A 142 -8.98 3.31 -3.15
CA LEU A 142 -8.60 1.98 -2.66
C LEU A 142 -7.18 2.02 -2.12
N VAL A 143 -6.97 1.54 -0.91
CA VAL A 143 -5.64 1.39 -0.31
C VAL A 143 -5.27 -0.09 -0.26
N ILE A 144 -4.10 -0.42 -0.76
CA ILE A 144 -3.51 -1.76 -0.67
C ILE A 144 -2.29 -1.67 0.24
N LEU A 145 -2.30 -2.45 1.31
CA LEU A 145 -1.24 -2.51 2.30
C LEU A 145 -0.69 -3.94 2.37
N ASP A 146 0.57 -4.13 1.99
CA ASP A 146 1.23 -5.44 2.02
C ASP A 146 2.19 -5.49 3.22
N GLU A 147 1.78 -6.18 4.29
CA GLU A 147 2.48 -6.28 5.58
C GLU A 147 2.89 -4.90 6.19
N PRO A 148 1.96 -3.94 6.30
CA PRO A 148 2.28 -2.53 6.54
C PRO A 148 2.95 -2.24 7.88
N THR A 149 2.87 -3.16 8.83
CA THR A 149 3.35 -2.94 10.20
C THR A 149 4.62 -3.71 10.55
N GLN A 150 5.26 -4.35 9.57
CA GLN A 150 6.42 -5.22 9.80
C GLN A 150 7.60 -4.53 10.51
N TYR A 151 7.85 -3.26 10.23
CA TYR A 151 8.95 -2.47 10.78
C TYR A 151 8.52 -1.50 11.89
N LEU A 152 7.25 -1.50 12.27
CA LEU A 152 6.70 -0.62 13.28
C LEU A 152 6.76 -1.28 14.67
N ASP A 153 7.10 -0.48 15.69
CA ASP A 153 6.91 -0.86 17.09
C ASP A 153 5.41 -0.94 17.44
N VAL A 154 5.10 -1.56 18.58
CA VAL A 154 3.72 -1.84 19.03
C VAL A 154 2.88 -0.55 19.13
N THR A 155 3.47 0.54 19.63
CA THR A 155 2.76 1.83 19.77
C THR A 155 2.41 2.39 18.40
N SER A 156 3.38 2.44 17.48
CA SER A 156 3.18 2.90 16.11
C SER A 156 2.18 2.04 15.32
N GLN A 157 2.15 0.72 15.56
CA GLN A 157 1.12 -0.15 14.99
C GLN A 157 -0.28 0.24 15.45
N GLN A 158 -0.44 0.49 16.77
CA GLN A 158 -1.73 0.88 17.33
C GLN A 158 -2.20 2.25 16.78
N GLU A 159 -1.29 3.22 16.68
CA GLU A 159 -1.57 4.53 16.07
C GLU A 159 -2.03 4.36 14.63
N PHE A 160 -1.30 3.57 13.84
CA PHE A 160 -1.64 3.32 12.45
C PHE A 160 -3.02 2.68 12.28
N TYR A 161 -3.36 1.66 13.08
CA TYR A 161 -4.68 1.05 13.03
C TYR A 161 -5.81 2.00 13.47
N ASN A 162 -5.53 2.93 14.38
CA ASN A 162 -6.51 3.95 14.76
C ASN A 162 -6.72 4.96 13.61
N LEU A 163 -5.68 5.36 12.90
CA LEU A 163 -5.78 6.21 11.71
C LEU A 163 -6.61 5.53 10.60
N LEU A 164 -6.38 4.23 10.35
CA LEU A 164 -7.15 3.49 9.34
C LEU A 164 -8.66 3.40 9.64
N LYS A 165 -9.07 3.48 10.91
CA LYS A 165 -10.50 3.46 11.28
C LYS A 165 -11.21 4.78 11.04
N GLN A 166 -10.46 5.87 10.84
CA GLN A 166 -11.02 7.20 10.62
C GLN A 166 -11.22 7.53 9.14
N ILE A 167 -10.60 6.73 8.26
CA ILE A 167 -10.66 6.85 6.80
C ILE A 167 -11.76 5.95 6.24
#